data_6c662f7f88651b34d9537fa2a0b775a7
#
_entry.id   6c662f7f88651b34d9537fa2a0b775a7
#
_cell.length_a   1.000
_cell.length_b   1.000
_cell.length_c   1.000
_cell.angle_alpha   90.00
_cell.angle_beta   90.00
_cell.angle_gamma   90.00
#
_symmetry.space_group_name_H-M   'P 1'
#
loop_
_entity.id
_entity.type
_entity.pdbx_description
1 polymer ?
#
loop_
_entity_poly.entity_id
_entity_poly.type
_entity_poly.pdbx_seq_one_letter_code
_entity_poly.pdbx_strand_id
1 'polypeptide(L)'
;SDFDLDIKGQTQQTFDMIDQFLADAGTDKSHILSVTIYLKDIENDYAAFNEVWDAWVADIDALPRTCVEAKLYDPRVLVELTVVAVKPT
;
A
#
# COMPACT_ATOMS: atom_id res chain seq x y z
N SER A 1 -0.27 13.50 13.87
CA SER A 1 0.72 13.22 12.83
C SER A 1 0.44 11.85 12.20
N ASP A 2 1.11 11.57 11.11
CA ASP A 2 0.97 10.30 10.40
C ASP A 2 1.31 9.11 11.30
N PHE A 3 2.22 9.30 12.24
CA PHE A 3 2.66 8.25 13.17
C PHE A 3 1.64 7.97 14.28
N ASP A 4 0.60 8.79 14.42
CA ASP A 4 -0.45 8.57 15.41
C ASP A 4 -1.59 7.71 14.86
N LEU A 5 -1.58 7.40 13.57
CA LEU A 5 -2.59 6.57 12.94
C LEU A 5 -2.35 5.10 13.24
N ASP A 6 -3.43 4.34 13.34
CA ASP A 6 -3.38 2.89 13.45
C ASP A 6 -3.03 2.26 12.07
N ILE A 7 -3.02 0.94 12.01
CA ILE A 7 -2.67 0.24 10.76
C ILE A 7 -3.61 0.62 9.61
N LYS A 8 -4.91 0.72 9.85
CA LYS A 8 -5.86 1.09 8.79
C LYS A 8 -5.63 2.53 8.33
N GLY A 9 -5.41 3.45 9.25
CA GLY A 9 -5.14 4.85 8.92
C GLY A 9 -3.85 5.02 8.15
N GLN A 10 -2.77 4.37 8.58
CA GLN A 10 -1.49 4.42 7.86
C GLN A 10 -1.60 3.80 6.47
N THR A 11 -2.31 2.69 6.35
CA THR A 11 -2.53 2.03 5.06
C THR A 11 -3.31 2.92 4.10
N GLN A 12 -4.41 3.52 4.57
CA GLN A 12 -5.21 4.40 3.73
C GLN A 12 -4.40 5.61 3.26
N GLN A 13 -3.64 6.20 4.15
CA GLN A 13 -2.79 7.33 3.81
C GLN A 13 -1.73 6.94 2.77
N THR A 14 -1.15 5.75 2.91
CA THR A 14 -0.18 5.24 1.94
C THR A 14 -0.82 5.07 0.56
N PHE A 15 -2.02 4.52 0.49
CA PHE A 15 -2.74 4.37 -0.78
C PHE A 15 -3.10 5.72 -1.40
N ASP A 16 -3.51 6.69 -0.59
CA ASP A 16 -3.80 8.03 -1.08
C ASP A 16 -2.56 8.67 -1.70
N MET A 17 -1.40 8.50 -1.07
CA MET A 17 -0.12 8.97 -1.60
C MET A 17 0.25 8.28 -2.92
N ILE A 18 0.06 6.96 -3.00
CA ILE A 18 0.33 6.20 -4.21
C ILE A 18 -0.56 6.67 -5.35
N ASP A 19 -1.85 6.83 -5.10
CA ASP A 19 -2.79 7.33 -6.11
C ASP A 19 -2.36 8.70 -6.63
N GLN A 20 -1.90 9.59 -5.74
CA GLN A 20 -1.45 10.92 -6.13
C GLN A 20 -0.16 10.85 -6.96
N PHE A 21 0.81 10.04 -6.56
CA PHE A 21 2.04 9.86 -7.33
C PHE A 21 1.77 9.30 -8.71
N LEU A 22 0.87 8.32 -8.81
CA LEU A 22 0.52 7.73 -10.09
C LEU A 22 -0.18 8.76 -11.00
N ALA A 23 -1.10 9.54 -10.46
CA ALA A 23 -1.78 10.60 -11.19
C ALA A 23 -0.78 11.65 -11.70
N ASP A 24 0.14 12.08 -10.84
CA ASP A 24 1.17 13.05 -11.19
C ASP A 24 2.10 12.53 -12.30
N ALA A 25 2.32 11.22 -12.33
CA ALA A 25 3.13 10.58 -13.36
C ALA A 25 2.34 10.28 -14.66
N GLY A 26 1.04 10.57 -14.69
CA GLY A 26 0.21 10.34 -15.86
C GLY A 26 -0.26 8.90 -16.01
N THR A 27 -0.41 8.18 -14.90
CA THR A 27 -0.89 6.80 -14.87
C THR A 27 -1.88 6.60 -13.73
N ASP A 28 -2.24 5.36 -13.43
CA ASP A 28 -3.15 5.03 -12.34
C ASP A 28 -2.88 3.61 -11.82
N LYS A 29 -3.64 3.20 -10.79
CA LYS A 29 -3.41 1.89 -10.14
C LYS A 29 -3.69 0.69 -11.05
N SER A 30 -4.47 0.86 -12.13
CA SER A 30 -4.70 -0.23 -13.08
C SER A 30 -3.46 -0.58 -13.90
N HIS A 31 -2.43 0.27 -13.86
CA HIS A 31 -1.17 0.06 -14.56
C HIS A 31 -0.04 -0.39 -13.61
N ILE A 32 -0.36 -0.75 -12.39
CA ILE A 32 0.61 -1.32 -11.45
C ILE A 32 0.96 -2.74 -11.88
N LEU A 33 2.26 -3.04 -11.97
CA LEU A 33 2.77 -4.37 -12.34
C LEU A 33 2.95 -5.26 -11.11
N SER A 34 3.39 -4.70 -9.99
CA SER A 34 3.60 -5.45 -8.76
C SER A 34 3.63 -4.54 -7.56
N VAL A 35 3.27 -5.10 -6.40
CA VAL A 35 3.32 -4.43 -5.11
C VAL A 35 4.01 -5.33 -4.11
N THR A 36 4.99 -4.80 -3.38
CA THR A 36 5.54 -5.47 -2.20
C THR A 36 5.10 -4.71 -0.96
N ILE A 37 4.52 -5.44 -0.03
CA ILE A 37 3.94 -4.89 1.20
C ILE A 37 4.83 -5.33 2.36
N TYR A 38 5.28 -4.37 3.16
CA TYR A 38 6.08 -4.62 4.36
C TYR A 38 5.24 -4.22 5.56
N LEU A 39 4.93 -5.20 6.43
CA LEU A 39 4.21 -4.95 7.68
C LEU A 39 5.15 -5.14 8.85
N LYS A 40 5.13 -4.22 9.80
CA LYS A 40 5.93 -4.33 11.02
C LYS A 40 5.48 -5.53 11.86
N ASP A 41 4.18 -5.81 11.90
CA ASP A 41 3.59 -6.89 12.69
C ASP A 41 2.54 -7.60 11.83
N ILE A 42 2.99 -8.53 11.00
CA ILE A 42 2.11 -9.19 10.03
C ILE A 42 1.04 -10.02 10.73
N GLU A 43 1.37 -10.63 11.86
CA GLU A 43 0.44 -11.49 12.59
C GLU A 43 -0.78 -10.71 13.07
N ASN A 44 -0.58 -9.51 13.61
CA ASN A 44 -1.65 -8.70 14.18
C ASN A 44 -2.31 -7.76 13.18
N ASP A 45 -1.60 -7.34 12.13
CA ASP A 45 -2.06 -6.27 11.24
C ASP A 45 -2.52 -6.74 9.86
N TYR A 46 -2.29 -8.01 9.52
CA TYR A 46 -2.57 -8.51 8.18
C TYR A 46 -4.05 -8.37 7.79
N ALA A 47 -4.96 -8.77 8.68
CA ALA A 47 -6.40 -8.72 8.40
C ALA A 47 -6.88 -7.28 8.21
N ALA A 48 -6.45 -6.37 9.08
CA ALA A 48 -6.83 -4.96 9.00
C ALA A 48 -6.26 -4.30 7.73
N PHE A 49 -5.00 -4.61 7.40
CA PHE A 49 -4.40 -4.15 6.15
C PHE A 49 -5.22 -4.62 4.94
N ASN A 50 -5.59 -5.90 4.91
CA ASN A 50 -6.34 -6.47 3.80
C ASN A 50 -7.71 -5.83 3.59
N GLU A 51 -8.39 -5.39 4.65
CA GLU A 51 -9.65 -4.67 4.51
C GLU A 51 -9.48 -3.40 3.69
N VAL A 52 -8.42 -2.64 3.95
CA VAL A 52 -8.14 -1.41 3.21
C VAL A 52 -7.66 -1.72 1.79
N TRP A 53 -6.82 -2.75 1.65
CA TRP A 53 -6.35 -3.23 0.35
C TRP A 53 -7.53 -3.64 -0.55
N ASP A 54 -8.44 -4.47 -0.04
CA ASP A 54 -9.56 -4.98 -0.82
C ASP A 54 -10.46 -3.84 -1.33
N ALA A 55 -10.66 -2.81 -0.51
CA ALA A 55 -11.41 -1.63 -0.93
C ALA A 55 -10.66 -0.84 -2.01
N TRP A 56 -9.34 -0.73 -1.89
CA TRP A 56 -8.53 0.03 -2.83
C TRP A 56 -8.48 -0.61 -4.23
N VAL A 57 -8.49 -1.94 -4.30
CA VAL A 57 -8.41 -2.67 -5.57
C VAL A 57 -9.76 -3.19 -6.08
N ALA A 58 -10.87 -2.78 -5.44
CA ALA A 58 -12.19 -3.33 -5.73
C ALA A 58 -12.65 -3.07 -7.18
N ASP A 59 -12.15 -2.00 -7.81
CA ASP A 59 -12.56 -1.58 -9.14
C ASP A 59 -11.54 -1.92 -10.24
N ILE A 60 -10.52 -2.71 -9.91
CA ILE A 60 -9.48 -3.12 -10.87
C ILE A 60 -9.27 -4.63 -10.79
N ASP A 61 -8.57 -5.18 -11.79
CA ASP A 61 -8.17 -6.58 -11.78
C ASP A 61 -7.15 -6.83 -10.66
N ALA A 62 -7.09 -8.08 -10.22
CA ALA A 62 -6.17 -8.48 -9.15
C ALA A 62 -4.73 -8.08 -9.46
N LEU A 63 -4.06 -7.45 -8.49
CA LEU A 63 -2.66 -7.04 -8.60
C LEU A 63 -1.75 -8.12 -8.05
N PRO A 64 -0.64 -8.43 -8.75
CA PRO A 64 0.41 -9.26 -8.15
C PRO A 64 0.98 -8.57 -6.92
N ARG A 65 0.98 -9.25 -5.80
CA ARG A 65 1.51 -8.69 -4.56
C ARG A 65 2.24 -9.73 -3.73
N THR A 66 3.19 -9.26 -2.92
CA THR A 66 3.87 -10.04 -1.89
C THR A 66 3.75 -9.26 -0.59
N CYS A 67 3.40 -9.94 0.49
CA CYS A 67 3.32 -9.33 1.82
C CYS A 67 4.27 -10.05 2.76
N VAL A 68 5.18 -9.30 3.38
CA VAL A 68 6.19 -9.82 4.29
C VAL A 68 6.26 -8.98 5.55
N GLU A 69 6.77 -9.58 6.63
CA GLU A 69 7.07 -8.85 7.84
C GLU A 69 8.48 -8.28 7.76
N ALA A 70 8.66 -7.04 8.16
CA ALA A 70 9.97 -6.39 8.13
C ALA A 70 10.08 -5.31 9.20
N LYS A 71 11.31 -5.09 9.66
CA LYS A 71 11.63 -3.95 10.50
C LYS A 71 11.68 -2.71 9.62
N LEU A 72 10.86 -1.70 9.95
CA LEU A 72 10.78 -0.47 9.19
C LEU A 72 11.68 0.61 9.81
N TYR A 73 11.87 1.73 9.10
CA TYR A 73 12.85 2.75 9.48
C TYR A 73 12.53 3.46 10.80
N ASP A 74 11.27 3.44 11.24
CA ASP A 74 10.82 4.05 12.48
C ASP A 74 9.83 3.11 13.16
N PRO A 75 9.94 2.86 14.49
CA PRO A 75 9.04 1.92 15.18
C PRO A 75 7.56 2.32 15.13
N ARG A 76 7.24 3.57 14.79
CA ARG A 76 5.86 4.05 14.66
C ARG A 76 5.28 3.77 13.27
N VAL A 77 6.10 3.41 12.30
CA VAL A 77 5.65 3.04 10.96
C VAL A 77 5.23 1.59 10.97
N LEU A 78 3.98 1.33 10.61
CA LEU A 78 3.38 -0.01 10.65
C LEU A 78 3.35 -0.69 9.28
N VAL A 79 3.43 0.07 8.21
CA VAL A 79 3.31 -0.43 6.84
C VAL A 79 4.18 0.39 5.89
N GLU A 80 4.76 -0.29 4.90
CA GLU A 80 5.48 0.34 3.79
C GLU A 80 5.18 -0.47 2.52
N LEU A 81 5.05 0.22 1.39
CA LEU A 81 4.81 -0.41 0.10
C LEU A 81 5.86 0.00 -0.92
N THR A 82 6.31 -0.98 -1.70
CA THR A 82 7.06 -0.74 -2.93
C THR A 82 6.16 -1.05 -4.11
N VAL A 83 5.98 -0.10 -5.00
CA VAL A 83 5.07 -0.21 -6.14
C VAL A 83 5.87 -0.05 -7.43
N VAL A 84 5.67 -0.99 -8.36
CA VAL A 84 6.20 -0.89 -9.71
C VAL A 84 5.03 -0.72 -10.66
N ALA A 85 5.03 0.37 -11.42
CA ALA A 85 3.95 0.68 -12.35
C ALA A 85 4.52 1.11 -13.70
N VAL A 86 3.70 1.01 -14.74
CA VAL A 86 4.06 1.50 -16.07
C VAL A 86 3.19 2.70 -16.43
N LYS A 87 3.78 3.59 -17.20
CA LYS A 87 3.05 4.72 -17.76
C LYS A 87 2.50 4.30 -19.12
N PRO A 88 1.19 4.46 -19.36
CA PRO A 88 0.64 4.14 -20.68
C PRO A 88 1.23 5.05 -21.75
N THR A 89 1.46 4.48 -22.90
CA THR A 89 1.98 5.22 -24.07
C THR A 89 0.84 5.79 -24.93
#